data_56999f36e990b3603e20ab630363c02c
#
_entry.id   56999f36e990b3603e20ab630363c02c
#
_cell.length_a   1.000
_cell.length_b   1.000
_cell.length_c   1.000
_cell.angle_alpha   90.00
_cell.angle_beta   90.00
_cell.angle_gamma   90.00
#
_symmetry.space_group_name_H-M   'P 1'
#
loop_
_entity.id
_entity.type
_entity.pdbx_description
1 polymer ?
#
loop_
_entity_poly.entity_id
_entity_poly.type
_entity_poly.pdbx_seq_one_letter_code
_entity_poly.pdbx_strand_id
1 'polypeptide(L)'
;MLSNILKNRRLRMGSFATVLTVIFIAVLIILNMIVSAISERYPIQLDLTTGKIYGLSDETIEYLKTVEKDVNIYLLATEDSFGSPNEYYLQAAETIKKFPQYNSKIKVQFIDLAKDPAFESKYASYSMGSRDILLECGNKVQVVKTSDLFNLQNDSSTGYTYIKSSRTDEAITSAIMNVTSDYTPKVAILSAHSSFDASAFSSLLSQNNFEVVTQDLLLEDIDPEAAAVVLFAPSEDLDEAQLDKLDAFLDNDGQKGKTLLYFAAANQPQLPNLEAFLSEWGIVMEDATVYETNFNRIYNYSPYYSIVDFVNTEIYEDTSAYLLMPNARVMDTAYTERDSRIVEVLLKFGSTAKALPNDAAEDFDIESAETYAFPALIKSTLQKSSGNANANATGSALLESHVIVSSSAMSCESSLLSGSTFVNGKYYISLLNSLLGRESNFSITAKTLDTTTLTMTNFQILSIGAVFAIIIPLALLVVGVVVWLRRRHK
;
A
#
# COMPACT_ATOMS: atom_id res chain seq x y z
N MET A 1 31.15 -57.64 -49.54
CA MET A 1 31.49 -56.24 -49.91
C MET A 1 31.77 -55.38 -48.67
N LEU A 2 31.08 -55.50 -47.57
CA LEU A 2 31.31 -54.70 -46.35
C LEU A 2 32.70 -54.92 -45.66
N SER A 3 33.27 -56.13 -45.78
CA SER A 3 34.55 -56.45 -45.14
C SER A 3 35.80 -55.78 -45.75
N ASN A 4 35.70 -55.35 -47.02
CA ASN A 4 36.81 -54.64 -47.73
C ASN A 4 36.82 -53.12 -47.47
N ILE A 5 35.72 -52.53 -47.05
CA ILE A 5 35.61 -51.11 -46.75
C ILE A 5 36.33 -50.77 -45.42
N LEU A 6 36.38 -51.74 -44.49
CA LEU A 6 37.01 -51.57 -43.16
C LEU A 6 38.57 -51.66 -43.21
N LYS A 7 39.17 -52.15 -44.31
CA LYS A 7 40.61 -52.25 -44.45
C LYS A 7 41.34 -50.96 -44.94
N ASN A 8 40.58 -50.01 -45.47
CA ASN A 8 41.17 -48.77 -45.99
C ASN A 8 41.30 -47.74 -44.88
N ARG A 9 42.54 -47.51 -44.40
CA ARG A 9 42.86 -46.64 -43.25
C ARG A 9 42.28 -45.20 -43.40
N ARG A 10 42.17 -44.69 -44.61
CA ARG A 10 41.62 -43.36 -44.92
C ARG A 10 40.07 -43.36 -44.77
N LEU A 11 39.39 -44.42 -45.22
CA LEU A 11 37.93 -44.53 -45.08
C LEU A 11 37.53 -44.77 -43.62
N ARG A 12 38.31 -45.48 -42.86
CA ARG A 12 38.10 -45.73 -41.42
C ARG A 12 38.28 -44.46 -40.60
N MET A 13 39.27 -43.61 -40.94
CA MET A 13 39.43 -42.33 -40.25
C MET A 13 38.36 -41.32 -40.66
N GLY A 14 37.92 -41.33 -41.92
CA GLY A 14 36.81 -40.47 -42.40
C GLY A 14 35.48 -40.82 -41.77
N SER A 15 35.12 -42.13 -41.73
CA SER A 15 33.90 -42.61 -41.07
C SER A 15 33.88 -42.35 -39.56
N PHE A 16 35.04 -42.50 -38.89
CA PHE A 16 35.17 -42.16 -37.46
C PHE A 16 35.02 -40.68 -37.21
N ALA A 17 35.56 -39.81 -38.05
CA ALA A 17 35.37 -38.35 -37.97
C ALA A 17 33.88 -37.98 -38.20
N THR A 18 33.22 -38.60 -39.18
CA THR A 18 31.80 -38.35 -39.44
C THR A 18 30.92 -38.78 -38.25
N VAL A 19 31.15 -39.97 -37.68
CA VAL A 19 30.44 -40.45 -36.50
C VAL A 19 30.65 -39.53 -35.28
N LEU A 20 31.89 -39.07 -35.09
CA LEU A 20 32.23 -38.11 -34.02
C LEU A 20 31.53 -36.76 -34.20
N THR A 21 31.43 -36.29 -35.43
CA THR A 21 30.74 -35.03 -35.78
C THR A 21 29.21 -35.18 -35.53
N VAL A 22 28.62 -36.30 -35.92
CA VAL A 22 27.20 -36.58 -35.66
C VAL A 22 26.92 -36.67 -34.17
N ILE A 23 27.79 -37.37 -33.41
CA ILE A 23 27.65 -37.41 -31.94
C ILE A 23 27.77 -36.02 -31.33
N PHE A 24 28.74 -35.20 -31.79
CA PHE A 24 28.90 -33.83 -31.31
C PHE A 24 27.68 -32.96 -31.57
N ILE A 25 27.11 -33.04 -32.79
CA ILE A 25 25.86 -32.34 -33.14
C ILE A 25 24.70 -32.82 -32.25
N ALA A 26 24.55 -34.14 -32.03
CA ALA A 26 23.51 -34.68 -31.16
C ALA A 26 23.66 -34.19 -29.71
N VAL A 27 24.91 -34.14 -29.18
CA VAL A 27 25.19 -33.60 -27.85
C VAL A 27 24.83 -32.10 -27.76
N LEU A 28 25.12 -31.30 -28.79
CA LEU A 28 24.73 -29.89 -28.85
C LEU A 28 23.21 -29.71 -28.85
N ILE A 29 22.49 -30.54 -29.62
CA ILE A 29 21.03 -30.50 -29.65
C ILE A 29 20.46 -30.83 -28.26
N ILE A 30 20.97 -31.91 -27.64
CA ILE A 30 20.52 -32.31 -26.29
C ILE A 30 20.84 -31.23 -25.26
N LEU A 31 22.05 -30.64 -25.32
CA LEU A 31 22.42 -29.54 -24.44
C LEU A 31 21.50 -28.33 -24.60
N ASN A 32 21.18 -27.96 -25.86
CA ASN A 32 20.24 -26.89 -26.15
C ASN A 32 18.84 -27.20 -25.62
N MET A 33 18.35 -28.43 -25.79
CA MET A 33 17.06 -28.85 -25.23
C MET A 33 17.06 -28.79 -23.69
N ILE A 34 18.13 -29.20 -23.04
CA ILE A 34 18.28 -29.11 -21.57
C ILE A 34 18.29 -27.64 -21.12
N VAL A 35 19.08 -26.80 -21.81
CA VAL A 35 19.13 -25.36 -21.50
C VAL A 35 17.77 -24.71 -21.74
N SER A 36 17.05 -25.03 -22.83
CA SER A 36 15.69 -24.52 -23.06
C SER A 36 14.73 -24.96 -21.96
N ALA A 37 14.72 -26.25 -21.62
CA ALA A 37 13.84 -26.76 -20.58
C ALA A 37 14.14 -26.17 -19.18
N ILE A 38 15.42 -25.91 -18.89
CA ILE A 38 15.83 -25.24 -17.65
C ILE A 38 15.42 -23.76 -17.70
N SER A 39 15.61 -23.07 -18.83
CA SER A 39 15.26 -21.66 -19.00
C SER A 39 13.75 -21.42 -18.96
N GLU A 40 12.95 -22.37 -19.46
CA GLU A 40 11.48 -22.31 -19.32
C GLU A 40 11.02 -22.48 -17.86
N ARG A 41 11.69 -23.34 -17.11
CA ARG A 41 11.32 -23.62 -15.72
C ARG A 41 11.95 -22.64 -14.71
N TYR A 42 13.12 -22.12 -15.04
CA TYR A 42 13.89 -21.17 -14.25
C TYR A 42 14.42 -20.08 -15.19
N PRO A 43 13.60 -19.11 -15.59
CA PRO A 43 14.06 -18.03 -16.45
C PRO A 43 15.16 -17.24 -15.76
N ILE A 44 16.38 -17.38 -16.26
CA ILE A 44 17.52 -16.58 -15.82
C ILE A 44 17.32 -15.19 -16.46
N GLN A 45 16.54 -14.35 -15.78
CA GLN A 45 16.36 -12.95 -16.15
C GLN A 45 17.40 -12.12 -15.40
N LEU A 46 18.38 -11.62 -16.12
CA LEU A 46 19.32 -10.63 -15.59
C LEU A 46 18.67 -9.25 -15.74
N ASP A 47 18.31 -8.65 -14.62
CA ASP A 47 17.88 -7.26 -14.61
C ASP A 47 19.11 -6.37 -14.84
N LEU A 48 19.25 -5.86 -16.04
CA LEU A 48 20.32 -4.97 -16.46
C LEU A 48 19.95 -3.49 -16.28
N THR A 49 18.80 -3.20 -15.69
CA THR A 49 18.35 -1.84 -15.46
C THR A 49 19.17 -1.17 -14.35
N THR A 50 19.40 0.13 -14.48
CA THR A 50 20.04 0.93 -13.45
C THR A 50 19.08 0.99 -12.23
N GLY A 51 19.43 0.30 -11.14
CA GLY A 51 18.58 0.25 -9.94
C GLY A 51 17.72 -1.02 -9.80
N LYS A 52 17.87 -2.04 -10.65
CA LYS A 52 17.15 -3.34 -10.57
C LYS A 52 15.64 -3.15 -10.42
N ILE A 53 15.04 -2.37 -11.31
CA ILE A 53 13.64 -1.94 -11.23
C ILE A 53 12.64 -3.11 -11.22
N TYR A 54 12.99 -4.25 -11.82
CA TYR A 54 12.19 -5.47 -11.83
C TYR A 54 12.50 -6.42 -10.66
N GLY A 55 13.51 -6.11 -9.83
CA GLY A 55 13.90 -6.92 -8.67
C GLY A 55 12.99 -6.68 -7.47
N LEU A 56 13.07 -7.54 -6.45
CA LEU A 56 12.57 -7.23 -5.11
C LEU A 56 13.69 -6.53 -4.32
N SER A 57 13.32 -5.73 -3.33
CA SER A 57 14.25 -5.13 -2.38
C SER A 57 14.87 -6.20 -1.48
N ASP A 58 16.04 -5.91 -0.92
CA ASP A 58 16.70 -6.83 -0.01
C ASP A 58 15.85 -7.06 1.27
N GLU A 59 15.16 -6.01 1.72
CA GLU A 59 14.22 -6.04 2.84
C GLU A 59 13.05 -7.01 2.55
N THR A 60 12.42 -6.89 1.38
CA THR A 60 11.37 -7.82 0.95
C THR A 60 11.88 -9.26 0.93
N ILE A 61 13.05 -9.49 0.33
CA ILE A 61 13.64 -10.83 0.22
C ILE A 61 13.91 -11.43 1.62
N GLU A 62 14.40 -10.63 2.55
CA GLU A 62 14.63 -11.06 3.94
C GLU A 62 13.32 -11.42 4.62
N TYR A 63 12.30 -10.55 4.50
CA TYR A 63 10.98 -10.83 5.06
C TYR A 63 10.35 -12.09 4.47
N LEU A 64 10.40 -12.28 3.15
CA LEU A 64 9.82 -13.44 2.49
C LEU A 64 10.38 -14.76 3.02
N LYS A 65 11.64 -14.82 3.45
CA LYS A 65 12.24 -16.00 4.05
C LYS A 65 11.60 -16.38 5.39
N THR A 66 10.97 -15.43 6.08
CA THR A 66 10.30 -15.65 7.37
C THR A 66 8.84 -16.10 7.24
N VAL A 67 8.25 -16.01 6.05
CA VAL A 67 6.85 -16.36 5.80
C VAL A 67 6.67 -17.87 5.80
N GLU A 68 5.96 -18.41 6.80
CA GLU A 68 5.71 -19.84 6.96
C GLU A 68 4.32 -20.28 6.44
N LYS A 69 3.41 -19.34 6.20
CA LYS A 69 2.04 -19.59 5.75
C LYS A 69 1.94 -19.61 4.23
N ASP A 70 1.00 -20.42 3.71
CA ASP A 70 0.71 -20.43 2.28
C ASP A 70 -0.06 -19.16 1.89
N VAL A 71 0.46 -18.40 0.93
CA VAL A 71 -0.14 -17.16 0.41
C VAL A 71 -0.42 -17.31 -1.08
N ASN A 72 -1.65 -17.08 -1.48
CA ASN A 72 -2.03 -17.01 -2.89
C ASN A 72 -2.20 -15.54 -3.30
N ILE A 73 -1.55 -15.16 -4.38
CA ILE A 73 -1.62 -13.83 -4.99
C ILE A 73 -2.32 -13.97 -6.34
N TYR A 74 -3.48 -13.36 -6.48
CA TYR A 74 -4.28 -13.39 -7.70
C TYR A 74 -4.26 -12.02 -8.37
N LEU A 75 -3.68 -11.94 -9.58
CA LEU A 75 -3.77 -10.75 -10.42
C LEU A 75 -5.06 -10.85 -11.25
N LEU A 76 -5.97 -9.91 -11.07
CA LEU A 76 -7.33 -9.97 -11.60
C LEU A 76 -7.39 -9.48 -13.07
N ALA A 77 -6.61 -10.12 -13.92
CA ALA A 77 -6.55 -9.95 -15.36
C ALA A 77 -5.84 -11.15 -16.01
N THR A 78 -5.91 -11.27 -17.34
CA THR A 78 -4.97 -12.15 -18.04
C THR A 78 -3.56 -11.57 -18.00
N GLU A 79 -2.52 -12.40 -18.10
CA GLU A 79 -1.13 -11.96 -18.08
C GLU A 79 -0.84 -10.86 -19.12
N ASP A 80 -1.29 -11.09 -20.36
CA ASP A 80 -1.13 -10.11 -21.45
C ASP A 80 -1.90 -8.81 -21.17
N SER A 81 -3.11 -8.92 -20.63
CA SER A 81 -3.96 -7.76 -20.34
C SER A 81 -3.46 -6.95 -19.16
N PHE A 82 -2.86 -7.57 -18.15
CA PHE A 82 -2.33 -6.87 -16.98
C PHE A 82 -1.20 -5.92 -17.37
N GLY A 83 -0.24 -6.39 -18.15
CA GLY A 83 0.94 -5.61 -18.56
C GLY A 83 0.71 -4.64 -19.74
N SER A 84 -0.47 -4.73 -20.41
CA SER A 84 -0.69 -4.01 -21.68
C SER A 84 -0.85 -2.49 -21.60
N PRO A 85 -1.30 -1.85 -20.50
CA PRO A 85 -1.54 -0.40 -20.51
C PRO A 85 -0.27 0.43 -20.71
N ASN A 86 0.82 0.06 -20.04
CA ASN A 86 2.13 0.70 -20.18
C ASN A 86 3.23 -0.11 -19.48
N GLU A 87 4.48 0.38 -19.57
CA GLU A 87 5.66 -0.29 -19.00
C GLU A 87 5.61 -0.45 -17.48
N TYR A 88 4.92 0.43 -16.75
CA TYR A 88 4.78 0.33 -15.29
C TYR A 88 3.93 -0.87 -14.88
N TYR A 89 2.84 -1.15 -15.62
CA TYR A 89 2.01 -2.33 -15.37
C TYR A 89 2.76 -3.63 -15.70
N LEU A 90 3.55 -3.60 -16.77
CA LEU A 90 4.44 -4.73 -17.11
C LEU A 90 5.46 -4.95 -15.99
N GLN A 91 6.10 -3.88 -15.52
CA GLN A 91 7.05 -3.93 -14.41
C GLN A 91 6.38 -4.49 -13.14
N ALA A 92 5.18 -4.04 -12.80
CA ALA A 92 4.45 -4.53 -11.64
C ALA A 92 4.18 -6.04 -11.74
N ALA A 93 3.67 -6.52 -12.90
CA ALA A 93 3.44 -7.95 -13.13
C ALA A 93 4.73 -8.77 -12.99
N GLU A 94 5.83 -8.32 -13.62
CA GLU A 94 7.12 -9.01 -13.56
C GLU A 94 7.72 -9.00 -12.15
N THR A 95 7.54 -7.92 -11.38
CA THR A 95 7.95 -7.86 -9.98
C THR A 95 7.17 -8.86 -9.13
N ILE A 96 5.83 -8.92 -9.27
CA ILE A 96 4.99 -9.84 -8.50
C ILE A 96 5.32 -11.30 -8.82
N LYS A 97 5.59 -11.65 -10.07
CA LYS A 97 5.99 -13.00 -10.49
C LYS A 97 7.29 -13.48 -9.85
N LYS A 98 8.09 -12.60 -9.25
CA LYS A 98 9.33 -12.99 -8.56
C LYS A 98 9.13 -13.43 -7.11
N PHE A 99 8.04 -13.06 -6.46
CA PHE A 99 7.80 -13.45 -5.06
C PHE A 99 7.92 -14.96 -4.81
N PRO A 100 7.34 -15.86 -5.65
CA PRO A 100 7.50 -17.31 -5.49
C PRO A 100 8.94 -17.83 -5.61
N GLN A 101 9.84 -17.07 -6.23
CA GLN A 101 11.25 -17.47 -6.37
C GLN A 101 12.00 -17.43 -5.04
N TYR A 102 11.56 -16.58 -4.11
CA TYR A 102 12.18 -16.40 -2.79
C TYR A 102 11.48 -17.19 -1.70
N ASN A 103 10.20 -17.57 -1.90
CA ASN A 103 9.49 -18.45 -0.97
C ASN A 103 8.44 -19.29 -1.70
N SER A 104 8.57 -20.62 -1.64
CA SER A 104 7.67 -21.58 -2.30
C SER A 104 6.24 -21.63 -1.71
N LYS A 105 6.03 -21.02 -0.53
CA LYS A 105 4.72 -20.83 0.09
C LYS A 105 3.87 -19.77 -0.61
N ILE A 106 4.50 -18.92 -1.40
CA ILE A 106 3.83 -17.86 -2.14
C ILE A 106 3.54 -18.37 -3.55
N LYS A 107 2.28 -18.23 -3.98
CA LYS A 107 1.82 -18.63 -5.31
C LYS A 107 1.22 -17.42 -6.00
N VAL A 108 1.52 -17.25 -7.28
CA VAL A 108 1.01 -16.16 -8.11
C VAL A 108 0.21 -16.75 -9.26
N GLN A 109 -0.99 -16.23 -9.48
CA GLN A 109 -1.90 -16.67 -10.53
C GLN A 109 -2.60 -15.47 -11.19
N PHE A 110 -2.84 -15.55 -12.48
CA PHE A 110 -3.65 -14.58 -13.22
C PHE A 110 -5.07 -15.11 -13.36
N ILE A 111 -6.05 -14.30 -13.01
CA ILE A 111 -7.47 -14.66 -13.02
C ILE A 111 -8.23 -13.69 -13.92
N ASP A 112 -8.84 -14.22 -14.97
CA ASP A 112 -9.75 -13.46 -15.83
C ASP A 112 -11.15 -13.51 -15.23
N LEU A 113 -11.55 -12.43 -14.53
CA LEU A 113 -12.86 -12.35 -13.86
C LEU A 113 -14.03 -12.59 -14.82
N ALA A 114 -13.89 -12.21 -16.10
CA ALA A 114 -14.94 -12.44 -17.09
C ALA A 114 -15.13 -13.93 -17.42
N LYS A 115 -14.11 -14.76 -17.18
CA LYS A 115 -14.14 -16.20 -17.44
C LYS A 115 -14.34 -17.05 -16.18
N ASP A 116 -14.17 -16.46 -15.00
CA ASP A 116 -14.34 -17.16 -13.72
C ASP A 116 -15.34 -16.44 -12.79
N PRO A 117 -16.66 -16.54 -13.06
CA PRO A 117 -17.68 -15.98 -12.19
C PRO A 117 -17.72 -16.61 -10.80
N ALA A 118 -17.21 -17.83 -10.65
CA ALA A 118 -17.15 -18.50 -9.35
C ALA A 118 -16.13 -17.82 -8.43
N PHE A 119 -14.99 -17.40 -8.97
CA PHE A 119 -13.99 -16.61 -8.24
C PHE A 119 -14.58 -15.28 -7.78
N GLU A 120 -15.25 -14.55 -8.67
CA GLU A 120 -15.90 -13.28 -8.33
C GLU A 120 -16.95 -13.45 -7.21
N SER A 121 -17.76 -14.51 -7.30
CA SER A 121 -18.78 -14.82 -6.28
C SER A 121 -18.16 -15.19 -4.92
N LYS A 122 -17.02 -15.89 -4.90
CA LYS A 122 -16.30 -16.25 -3.65
C LYS A 122 -15.86 -15.00 -2.88
N TYR A 123 -15.47 -13.95 -3.57
CA TYR A 123 -14.93 -12.74 -2.98
C TYR A 123 -15.85 -11.53 -3.16
N ALA A 124 -17.16 -11.74 -3.32
CA ALA A 124 -18.15 -10.68 -3.58
C ALA A 124 -18.23 -9.60 -2.49
N SER A 125 -17.80 -9.91 -1.25
CA SER A 125 -17.72 -8.93 -0.14
C SER A 125 -16.56 -7.93 -0.29
N TYR A 126 -15.63 -8.20 -1.21
CA TYR A 126 -14.48 -7.33 -1.46
C TYR A 126 -14.70 -6.54 -2.75
N SER A 127 -14.53 -5.22 -2.67
CA SER A 127 -14.59 -4.37 -3.88
C SER A 127 -13.39 -4.63 -4.76
N MET A 128 -13.55 -5.43 -5.81
CA MET A 128 -12.50 -5.79 -6.76
C MET A 128 -12.77 -5.17 -8.12
N GLY A 129 -11.71 -4.72 -8.78
CA GLY A 129 -11.72 -4.23 -10.15
C GLY A 129 -10.77 -5.02 -11.05
N SER A 130 -10.88 -4.79 -12.35
CA SER A 130 -9.90 -5.33 -13.29
C SER A 130 -8.50 -4.82 -12.98
N ARG A 131 -7.51 -5.72 -12.97
CA ARG A 131 -6.10 -5.49 -12.61
C ARG A 131 -5.83 -5.22 -11.13
N ASP A 132 -6.83 -5.27 -10.25
CA ASP A 132 -6.55 -5.32 -8.82
C ASP A 132 -5.84 -6.64 -8.47
N ILE A 133 -5.24 -6.70 -7.31
CA ILE A 133 -4.53 -7.88 -6.85
C ILE A 133 -5.16 -8.33 -5.55
N LEU A 134 -5.60 -9.60 -5.50
CA LEU A 134 -6.15 -10.21 -4.30
C LEU A 134 -5.12 -11.14 -3.69
N LEU A 135 -4.84 -10.96 -2.40
CA LEU A 135 -4.02 -11.86 -1.60
C LEU A 135 -4.91 -12.64 -0.64
N GLU A 136 -4.67 -13.94 -0.54
CA GLU A 136 -5.38 -14.86 0.37
C GLU A 136 -4.38 -15.67 1.18
N CYS A 137 -4.59 -15.73 2.50
CA CYS A 137 -3.87 -16.60 3.42
C CYS A 137 -4.84 -17.20 4.45
N GLY A 138 -5.21 -18.45 4.27
CA GLY A 138 -6.25 -19.09 5.09
C GLY A 138 -7.60 -18.41 4.89
N ASN A 139 -8.12 -17.79 5.95
CA ASN A 139 -9.38 -17.03 5.92
C ASN A 139 -9.18 -15.51 5.78
N LYS A 140 -7.94 -15.03 5.75
CA LYS A 140 -7.63 -13.61 5.57
C LYS A 140 -7.46 -13.28 4.10
N VAL A 141 -8.08 -12.18 3.70
CA VAL A 141 -8.05 -11.68 2.34
C VAL A 141 -7.73 -10.19 2.36
N GLN A 142 -6.93 -9.75 1.41
CA GLN A 142 -6.68 -8.33 1.16
C GLN A 142 -6.68 -8.04 -0.32
N VAL A 143 -7.31 -6.93 -0.72
CA VAL A 143 -7.27 -6.42 -2.08
C VAL A 143 -6.33 -5.22 -2.13
N VAL A 144 -5.31 -5.31 -2.97
CA VAL A 144 -4.43 -4.20 -3.34
C VAL A 144 -4.97 -3.60 -4.63
N LYS A 145 -5.37 -2.34 -4.58
CA LYS A 145 -5.85 -1.64 -5.77
C LYS A 145 -4.71 -1.38 -6.74
N THR A 146 -5.00 -1.43 -8.02
CA THR A 146 -3.99 -1.13 -9.05
C THR A 146 -3.33 0.24 -8.83
N SER A 147 -4.07 1.24 -8.35
CA SER A 147 -3.55 2.56 -8.01
C SER A 147 -2.49 2.53 -6.89
N ASP A 148 -2.53 1.53 -6.00
CA ASP A 148 -1.63 1.42 -4.85
C ASP A 148 -0.24 0.89 -5.23
N LEU A 149 -0.13 0.35 -6.45
CA LEU A 149 1.14 -0.11 -7.00
C LEU A 149 2.06 1.03 -7.46
N PHE A 150 1.55 2.26 -7.52
CA PHE A 150 2.25 3.37 -8.16
C PHE A 150 2.11 4.67 -7.36
N ASN A 151 3.19 5.45 -7.33
CA ASN A 151 3.11 6.86 -6.97
C ASN A 151 2.70 7.65 -8.21
N LEU A 152 1.62 8.40 -8.07
CA LEU A 152 1.08 9.25 -9.12
C LEU A 152 1.57 10.70 -8.91
N GLN A 153 1.78 11.42 -9.98
CA GLN A 153 2.11 12.85 -9.95
C GLN A 153 1.24 13.61 -10.94
N ASN A 154 0.68 14.71 -10.46
CA ASN A 154 -0.07 15.65 -11.30
C ASN A 154 0.91 16.64 -11.93
N ASP A 155 0.85 16.77 -13.25
CA ASP A 155 1.53 17.84 -13.96
C ASP A 155 0.68 19.11 -13.91
N SER A 156 1.11 20.08 -13.11
CA SER A 156 0.41 21.34 -12.93
C SER A 156 0.28 22.18 -14.21
N SER A 157 1.09 21.91 -15.23
CA SER A 157 1.07 22.63 -16.50
C SER A 157 0.06 22.07 -17.49
N THR A 158 -0.20 20.78 -17.45
CA THR A 158 -1.08 20.06 -18.38
C THR A 158 -2.35 19.54 -17.73
N GLY A 159 -2.40 19.44 -16.39
CA GLY A 159 -3.48 18.84 -15.63
C GLY A 159 -3.56 17.32 -15.74
N TYR A 160 -2.58 16.67 -16.38
CA TYR A 160 -2.54 15.20 -16.49
C TYR A 160 -1.83 14.55 -15.30
N THR A 161 -2.41 13.45 -14.84
CA THR A 161 -1.78 12.58 -13.84
C THR A 161 -0.95 11.50 -14.55
N TYR A 162 0.30 11.33 -14.16
CA TYR A 162 1.18 10.28 -14.67
C TYR A 162 1.82 9.48 -13.53
N ILE A 163 2.27 8.26 -13.85
CA ILE A 163 2.96 7.41 -12.88
C ILE A 163 4.40 7.91 -12.75
N LYS A 164 4.78 8.31 -11.53
CA LYS A 164 6.13 8.77 -11.19
C LYS A 164 7.07 7.62 -10.86
N SER A 165 6.58 6.67 -10.07
CA SER A 165 7.39 5.54 -9.59
C SER A 165 6.51 4.33 -9.25
N SER A 166 7.11 3.15 -9.19
CA SER A 166 6.46 1.90 -8.78
C SER A 166 6.68 1.65 -7.29
N ARG A 167 5.59 1.34 -6.57
CA ARG A 167 5.56 0.86 -5.19
C ARG A 167 5.15 -0.60 -5.11
N THR A 168 5.16 -1.31 -6.21
CA THR A 168 4.64 -2.69 -6.30
C THR A 168 5.27 -3.62 -5.25
N ASP A 169 6.59 -3.53 -5.08
CA ASP A 169 7.34 -4.32 -4.10
C ASP A 169 6.81 -4.08 -2.67
N GLU A 170 6.71 -2.81 -2.28
CA GLU A 170 6.19 -2.39 -0.98
C GLU A 170 4.73 -2.78 -0.78
N ALA A 171 3.86 -2.47 -1.74
CA ALA A 171 2.42 -2.72 -1.64
C ALA A 171 2.10 -4.21 -1.47
N ILE A 172 2.76 -5.07 -2.25
CA ILE A 172 2.55 -6.52 -2.16
C ILE A 172 3.16 -7.10 -0.89
N THR A 173 4.36 -6.65 -0.49
CA THR A 173 5.00 -7.09 0.76
C THR A 173 4.15 -6.74 1.98
N SER A 174 3.65 -5.49 2.06
CA SER A 174 2.75 -5.05 3.12
C SER A 174 1.45 -5.87 3.16
N ALA A 175 0.89 -6.18 1.99
CA ALA A 175 -0.30 -7.02 1.90
C ALA A 175 -0.04 -8.46 2.36
N ILE A 176 1.14 -9.05 2.03
CA ILE A 176 1.55 -10.36 2.56
C ILE A 176 1.67 -10.31 4.09
N MET A 177 2.30 -9.28 4.64
CA MET A 177 2.43 -9.10 6.09
C MET A 177 1.06 -9.06 6.77
N ASN A 178 0.13 -8.32 6.21
CA ASN A 178 -1.23 -8.21 6.74
C ASN A 178 -1.98 -9.53 6.75
N VAL A 179 -1.97 -10.28 5.63
CA VAL A 179 -2.71 -11.55 5.57
C VAL A 179 -2.03 -12.68 6.34
N THR A 180 -0.71 -12.61 6.55
CA THR A 180 0.03 -13.61 7.31
C THR A 180 0.11 -13.32 8.81
N SER A 181 -0.15 -12.07 9.24
CA SER A 181 -0.15 -11.67 10.66
C SER A 181 -1.10 -12.53 11.47
N ASP A 182 -0.70 -12.94 12.67
CA ASP A 182 -1.60 -13.62 13.63
C ASP A 182 -2.44 -12.60 14.42
N TYR A 183 -2.02 -11.35 14.47
CA TYR A 183 -2.74 -10.28 15.14
C TYR A 183 -3.81 -9.69 14.23
N THR A 184 -5.07 -9.73 14.71
CA THR A 184 -6.22 -9.09 14.08
C THR A 184 -6.83 -8.14 15.12
N PRO A 185 -6.55 -6.82 15.03
CA PRO A 185 -7.09 -5.88 16.00
C PRO A 185 -8.61 -5.82 15.92
N LYS A 186 -9.24 -5.83 17.07
CA LYS A 186 -10.68 -5.63 17.21
C LYS A 186 -10.97 -4.14 17.30
N VAL A 187 -11.93 -3.67 16.52
CA VAL A 187 -12.42 -2.28 16.52
C VAL A 187 -13.90 -2.28 16.83
N ALA A 188 -14.30 -1.60 17.91
CA ALA A 188 -15.71 -1.46 18.28
C ALA A 188 -16.26 -0.15 17.72
N ILE A 189 -17.33 -0.22 16.92
CA ILE A 189 -18.10 0.95 16.49
C ILE A 189 -19.20 1.18 17.52
N LEU A 190 -19.16 2.34 18.18
CA LEU A 190 -20.11 2.69 19.23
C LEU A 190 -21.37 3.30 18.63
N SER A 191 -22.52 2.72 18.94
CA SER A 191 -23.83 3.17 18.48
C SER A 191 -24.50 4.17 19.46
N ALA A 192 -23.70 4.99 20.16
CA ALA A 192 -24.19 6.00 21.06
C ALA A 192 -24.86 7.14 20.31
N HIS A 193 -26.17 7.21 20.31
CA HIS A 193 -26.99 8.33 19.78
C HIS A 193 -26.64 8.80 18.36
N SER A 194 -25.90 8.01 17.58
CA SER A 194 -25.50 8.38 16.23
C SER A 194 -26.52 7.95 15.19
N SER A 195 -26.87 8.85 14.29
CA SER A 195 -27.66 8.55 13.08
C SER A 195 -26.77 8.34 11.84
N PHE A 196 -25.44 8.43 11.98
CA PHE A 196 -24.50 8.24 10.88
C PHE A 196 -24.43 6.75 10.49
N ASP A 197 -24.54 6.48 9.19
CA ASP A 197 -24.35 5.11 8.67
C ASP A 197 -22.87 4.73 8.59
N ALA A 198 -22.39 4.02 9.59
CA ALA A 198 -21.02 3.55 9.69
C ALA A 198 -20.71 2.30 8.83
N SER A 199 -21.66 1.80 8.04
CA SER A 199 -21.51 0.53 7.30
C SER A 199 -20.34 0.55 6.31
N ALA A 200 -20.11 1.68 5.64
CA ALA A 200 -19.01 1.84 4.71
C ALA A 200 -17.64 1.76 5.42
N PHE A 201 -17.52 2.42 6.58
CA PHE A 201 -16.30 2.38 7.39
C PHE A 201 -16.07 1.00 8.01
N SER A 202 -17.13 0.35 8.51
CA SER A 202 -17.08 -1.04 8.99
C SER A 202 -16.60 -2.00 7.90
N SER A 203 -17.13 -1.85 6.68
CA SER A 203 -16.71 -2.65 5.52
C SER A 203 -15.24 -2.40 5.17
N LEU A 204 -14.80 -1.15 5.18
CA LEU A 204 -13.40 -0.78 4.94
C LEU A 204 -12.47 -1.46 5.95
N LEU A 205 -12.80 -1.42 7.23
CA LEU A 205 -12.03 -2.07 8.30
C LEU A 205 -11.96 -3.59 8.10
N SER A 206 -13.11 -4.23 7.86
CA SER A 206 -13.19 -5.68 7.66
C SER A 206 -12.40 -6.14 6.44
N GLN A 207 -12.43 -5.37 5.33
CA GLN A 207 -11.64 -5.63 4.14
C GLN A 207 -10.12 -5.47 4.35
N ASN A 208 -9.73 -4.79 5.43
CA ASN A 208 -8.33 -4.60 5.82
C ASN A 208 -7.92 -5.42 7.05
N ASN A 209 -8.60 -6.56 7.27
CA ASN A 209 -8.30 -7.54 8.31
C ASN A 209 -8.38 -6.98 9.75
N PHE A 210 -9.38 -6.11 10.00
CA PHE A 210 -9.81 -5.77 11.34
C PHE A 210 -11.05 -6.60 11.71
N GLU A 211 -11.14 -7.04 12.95
CA GLU A 211 -12.38 -7.58 13.52
C GLU A 211 -13.27 -6.41 13.94
N VAL A 212 -14.44 -6.27 13.33
CA VAL A 212 -15.33 -5.15 13.62
C VAL A 212 -16.54 -5.65 14.42
N VAL A 213 -16.79 -5.03 15.55
CA VAL A 213 -17.98 -5.26 16.37
C VAL A 213 -18.76 -3.95 16.55
N THR A 214 -20.07 -4.03 16.68
CA THR A 214 -20.90 -2.88 17.03
C THR A 214 -21.33 -3.03 18.47
N GLN A 215 -21.15 -1.99 19.28
CA GLN A 215 -21.50 -1.99 20.69
C GLN A 215 -22.38 -0.79 21.03
N ASP A 216 -23.37 -1.03 21.90
CA ASP A 216 -24.21 0.04 22.41
C ASP A 216 -23.66 0.54 23.75
N LEU A 217 -23.04 1.74 23.72
CA LEU A 217 -22.45 2.35 24.92
C LEU A 217 -23.44 2.62 26.05
N LEU A 218 -24.75 2.69 25.74
CA LEU A 218 -25.81 2.82 26.75
C LEU A 218 -26.03 1.51 27.53
N LEU A 219 -25.95 0.37 26.82
CA LEU A 219 -26.39 -0.92 27.34
C LEU A 219 -25.25 -1.77 27.91
N GLU A 220 -24.04 -1.60 27.41
CA GLU A 220 -22.91 -2.46 27.75
C GLU A 220 -21.62 -1.67 27.97
N ASP A 221 -20.63 -2.29 28.60
CA ASP A 221 -19.29 -1.76 28.69
C ASP A 221 -18.54 -2.02 27.40
N ILE A 222 -17.51 -1.20 27.16
CA ILE A 222 -16.65 -1.38 25.97
C ILE A 222 -15.88 -2.69 26.10
N ASP A 223 -15.87 -3.48 25.02
CA ASP A 223 -15.10 -4.72 24.97
C ASP A 223 -13.62 -4.46 25.32
N PRO A 224 -13.10 -5.03 26.40
CA PRO A 224 -11.71 -4.82 26.82
C PRO A 224 -10.70 -5.36 25.80
N GLU A 225 -11.11 -6.28 24.91
CA GLU A 225 -10.24 -6.77 23.82
C GLU A 225 -10.19 -5.81 22.62
N ALA A 226 -11.11 -4.84 22.54
CA ALA A 226 -11.05 -3.84 21.49
C ALA A 226 -9.74 -3.04 21.60
N ALA A 227 -9.03 -2.92 20.48
CA ALA A 227 -7.83 -2.09 20.38
C ALA A 227 -8.19 -0.62 20.13
N ALA A 228 -9.30 -0.40 19.43
CA ALA A 228 -9.84 0.92 19.17
C ALA A 228 -11.38 0.94 19.27
N VAL A 229 -11.91 2.11 19.59
CA VAL A 229 -13.34 2.41 19.50
C VAL A 229 -13.55 3.57 18.55
N VAL A 230 -14.68 3.55 17.85
CA VAL A 230 -15.05 4.58 16.88
C VAL A 230 -16.43 5.13 17.24
N LEU A 231 -16.51 6.45 17.37
CA LEU A 231 -17.73 7.18 17.67
C LEU A 231 -18.03 8.15 16.52
N PHE A 232 -19.21 8.03 15.91
CA PHE A 232 -19.65 8.93 14.85
C PHE A 232 -20.70 9.90 15.38
N ALA A 233 -20.45 11.18 15.21
CA ALA A 233 -21.33 12.33 15.34
C ALA A 233 -22.63 12.06 16.15
N PRO A 234 -22.57 11.87 17.47
CA PRO A 234 -23.77 11.67 18.27
C PRO A 234 -24.71 12.89 18.17
N SER A 235 -26.01 12.63 18.08
CA SER A 235 -27.07 13.64 18.03
C SER A 235 -27.57 14.09 19.40
N GLU A 236 -27.16 13.39 20.46
CA GLU A 236 -27.40 13.71 21.86
C GLU A 236 -26.09 13.59 22.64
N ASP A 237 -25.93 14.39 23.69
CA ASP A 237 -24.70 14.40 24.48
C ASP A 237 -24.53 13.08 25.27
N LEU A 238 -23.30 12.73 25.53
CA LEU A 238 -22.96 11.60 26.36
C LEU A 238 -23.14 11.97 27.83
N ASP A 239 -23.71 11.07 28.59
CA ASP A 239 -23.78 11.23 30.04
C ASP A 239 -22.46 10.86 30.74
N GLU A 240 -22.34 11.18 32.03
CA GLU A 240 -21.16 10.93 32.83
C GLU A 240 -20.76 9.44 32.84
N ALA A 241 -21.74 8.52 32.89
CA ALA A 241 -21.47 7.08 32.91
C ALA A 241 -20.91 6.56 31.59
N GLN A 242 -21.33 7.12 30.45
CA GLN A 242 -20.79 6.80 29.13
C GLN A 242 -19.38 7.34 28.96
N LEU A 243 -19.11 8.56 29.47
CA LEU A 243 -17.76 9.14 29.46
C LEU A 243 -16.79 8.38 30.37
N ASP A 244 -17.26 7.94 31.54
CA ASP A 244 -16.49 7.08 32.45
C ASP A 244 -16.06 5.77 31.76
N LYS A 245 -16.94 5.16 30.93
CA LYS A 245 -16.59 3.97 30.14
C LYS A 245 -15.51 4.25 29.12
N LEU A 246 -15.56 5.42 28.45
CA LEU A 246 -14.51 5.83 27.50
C LEU A 246 -13.19 6.09 28.22
N ASP A 247 -13.22 6.76 29.36
CA ASP A 247 -12.00 7.04 30.15
C ASP A 247 -11.39 5.75 30.70
N ALA A 248 -12.20 4.84 31.26
CA ALA A 248 -11.75 3.53 31.72
C ALA A 248 -11.16 2.69 30.56
N PHE A 249 -11.77 2.72 29.39
CA PHE A 249 -11.24 2.06 28.21
C PHE A 249 -9.86 2.62 27.83
N LEU A 250 -9.70 3.94 27.75
CA LEU A 250 -8.44 4.60 27.39
C LEU A 250 -7.37 4.41 28.49
N ASP A 251 -7.77 4.34 29.77
CA ASP A 251 -6.84 4.02 30.86
C ASP A 251 -6.38 2.57 30.84
N ASN A 252 -7.28 1.63 30.48
CA ASN A 252 -6.97 0.20 30.35
C ASN A 252 -6.25 -0.34 31.62
N ASP A 253 -6.79 -0.10 32.81
CA ASP A 253 -6.15 -0.46 34.08
C ASP A 253 -4.71 0.09 34.22
N GLY A 254 -4.47 1.27 33.64
CA GLY A 254 -3.18 1.92 33.62
C GLY A 254 -2.18 1.35 32.59
N GLN A 255 -2.59 0.36 31.79
CA GLN A 255 -1.74 -0.23 30.73
C GLN A 255 -1.73 0.61 29.46
N LYS A 256 -2.73 1.49 29.26
CA LYS A 256 -2.87 2.27 28.04
C LYS A 256 -3.01 1.35 26.79
N GLY A 257 -2.57 1.80 25.61
CA GLY A 257 -2.58 1.02 24.39
C GLY A 257 -3.94 1.01 23.68
N LYS A 258 -4.85 1.93 24.00
CA LYS A 258 -6.20 2.04 23.44
C LYS A 258 -6.36 3.32 22.63
N THR A 259 -7.27 3.27 21.65
CA THR A 259 -7.52 4.41 20.77
C THR A 259 -9.03 4.72 20.68
N LEU A 260 -9.37 5.99 20.82
CA LEU A 260 -10.69 6.52 20.47
C LEU A 260 -10.58 7.31 19.16
N LEU A 261 -11.38 6.96 18.15
CA LEU A 261 -11.62 7.77 16.96
C LEU A 261 -13.00 8.42 17.08
N TYR A 262 -13.05 9.73 17.12
CA TYR A 262 -14.29 10.49 17.08
C TYR A 262 -14.40 11.25 15.77
N PHE A 263 -15.50 11.09 15.07
CA PHE A 263 -15.83 11.79 13.84
C PHE A 263 -16.97 12.77 14.11
N ALA A 264 -16.68 14.07 14.11
CA ALA A 264 -17.66 15.12 14.33
C ALA A 264 -18.46 15.44 13.04
N ALA A 265 -19.54 16.19 13.17
CA ALA A 265 -20.31 16.73 12.05
C ALA A 265 -20.63 18.21 12.26
N ALA A 266 -20.66 18.98 11.18
CA ALA A 266 -20.94 20.43 11.23
C ALA A 266 -22.31 20.76 11.84
N ASN A 267 -23.34 19.98 11.51
CA ASN A 267 -24.72 20.16 11.95
C ASN A 267 -25.04 19.44 13.28
N GLN A 268 -24.01 18.99 13.97
CA GLN A 268 -24.16 18.32 15.27
C GLN A 268 -24.54 19.34 16.33
N PRO A 269 -25.45 19.00 17.28
CA PRO A 269 -25.75 19.89 18.38
C PRO A 269 -24.50 20.09 19.28
N GLN A 270 -24.57 21.09 20.14
CA GLN A 270 -23.57 21.24 21.20
C GLN A 270 -23.68 20.05 22.16
N LEU A 271 -22.53 19.47 22.50
CA LEU A 271 -22.38 18.28 23.33
C LEU A 271 -21.45 18.61 24.52
N PRO A 272 -21.93 19.42 25.49
CA PRO A 272 -21.07 20.01 26.51
C PRO A 272 -20.26 18.99 27.31
N ASN A 273 -20.80 17.81 27.59
CA ASN A 273 -20.06 16.79 28.35
C ASN A 273 -18.95 16.15 27.48
N LEU A 274 -19.28 15.75 26.25
CA LEU A 274 -18.30 15.22 25.32
C LEU A 274 -17.24 16.28 24.96
N GLU A 275 -17.64 17.53 24.74
CA GLU A 275 -16.72 18.63 24.42
C GLU A 275 -15.80 18.95 25.61
N ALA A 276 -16.27 18.86 26.86
CA ALA A 276 -15.47 18.97 28.06
C ALA A 276 -14.43 17.83 28.14
N PHE A 277 -14.85 16.59 27.88
CA PHE A 277 -13.95 15.44 27.80
C PHE A 277 -12.85 15.66 26.75
N LEU A 278 -13.22 16.08 25.52
CA LEU A 278 -12.24 16.36 24.46
C LEU A 278 -11.30 17.51 24.83
N SER A 279 -11.78 18.54 25.54
CA SER A 279 -10.96 19.66 26.00
C SER A 279 -9.87 19.23 26.99
N GLU A 280 -10.13 18.21 27.81
CA GLU A 280 -9.10 17.60 28.68
C GLU A 280 -7.98 16.94 27.85
N TRP A 281 -8.34 16.42 26.68
CA TRP A 281 -7.39 15.89 25.68
C TRP A 281 -6.78 16.98 24.80
N GLY A 282 -7.07 18.26 25.07
CA GLY A 282 -6.51 19.39 24.34
C GLY A 282 -7.17 19.71 23.00
N ILE A 283 -8.38 19.21 22.79
CA ILE A 283 -9.13 19.40 21.54
C ILE A 283 -10.36 20.26 21.85
N VAL A 284 -10.50 21.37 21.13
CA VAL A 284 -11.62 22.32 21.29
C VAL A 284 -12.53 22.20 20.07
N MET A 285 -13.82 22.03 20.33
CA MET A 285 -14.86 22.00 19.29
C MET A 285 -15.60 23.33 19.29
N GLU A 286 -15.75 23.95 18.13
CA GLU A 286 -16.50 25.20 17.97
C GLU A 286 -17.88 24.92 17.34
N ASP A 287 -18.86 25.78 17.64
CA ASP A 287 -20.19 25.70 17.03
C ASP A 287 -20.19 26.47 15.67
N ALA A 288 -19.38 25.98 14.77
CA ALA A 288 -19.21 26.58 13.45
C ALA A 288 -18.83 25.50 12.41
N THR A 289 -19.19 25.79 11.16
CA THR A 289 -18.85 24.99 9.99
C THR A 289 -17.68 25.59 9.22
N VAL A 290 -16.78 24.77 8.75
CA VAL A 290 -15.67 25.21 7.89
C VAL A 290 -16.19 25.60 6.51
N TYR A 291 -15.84 26.80 6.06
CA TYR A 291 -16.20 27.39 4.76
C TYR A 291 -14.91 27.74 3.99
N GLU A 292 -14.63 27.04 2.90
CA GLU A 292 -13.44 27.29 2.08
C GLU A 292 -13.76 28.31 0.98
N THR A 293 -12.94 29.36 0.88
CA THR A 293 -13.11 30.41 -0.11
C THR A 293 -12.30 30.22 -1.39
N ASN A 294 -11.25 29.39 -1.33
CA ASN A 294 -10.41 29.12 -2.49
C ASN A 294 -11.02 28.06 -3.40
N PHE A 295 -11.42 28.47 -4.60
CA PHE A 295 -12.03 27.59 -5.59
C PHE A 295 -11.18 26.34 -5.94
N ASN A 296 -9.85 26.40 -5.85
CA ASN A 296 -8.98 25.26 -6.13
C ASN A 296 -8.92 24.24 -4.98
N ARG A 297 -9.53 24.56 -3.83
CA ARG A 297 -9.56 23.72 -2.64
C ARG A 297 -10.96 23.18 -2.32
N ILE A 298 -11.93 23.46 -3.16
CA ILE A 298 -13.30 22.96 -3.02
C ILE A 298 -13.58 21.85 -4.04
N TYR A 299 -14.42 20.92 -3.66
CA TYR A 299 -14.91 19.88 -4.54
C TYR A 299 -16.39 20.11 -4.86
N ASN A 300 -16.81 19.79 -6.10
CA ASN A 300 -18.19 19.89 -6.57
C ASN A 300 -18.82 21.29 -6.38
N TYR A 301 -18.00 22.34 -6.55
CA TYR A 301 -18.42 23.75 -6.43
C TYR A 301 -19.03 24.10 -5.06
N SER A 302 -18.81 23.30 -4.02
CA SER A 302 -19.34 23.55 -2.69
C SER A 302 -18.24 24.01 -1.73
N PRO A 303 -18.35 25.17 -1.11
CA PRO A 303 -17.36 25.66 -0.13
C PRO A 303 -17.30 24.82 1.14
N TYR A 304 -18.27 23.92 1.36
CA TYR A 304 -18.31 22.98 2.46
C TYR A 304 -17.60 21.65 2.18
N TYR A 305 -17.14 21.45 0.94
CA TYR A 305 -16.43 20.23 0.53
C TYR A 305 -14.95 20.58 0.32
N SER A 306 -14.20 20.61 1.41
CA SER A 306 -12.85 21.17 1.42
C SER A 306 -11.78 20.08 1.29
N ILE A 307 -10.80 20.34 0.43
CA ILE A 307 -9.57 19.54 0.32
C ILE A 307 -8.61 20.03 1.41
N VAL A 308 -8.07 19.08 2.18
CA VAL A 308 -7.16 19.34 3.30
C VAL A 308 -5.72 18.95 2.99
N ASP A 309 -4.78 19.54 3.74
CA ASP A 309 -3.34 19.32 3.62
C ASP A 309 -2.87 18.31 4.67
N PHE A 310 -1.94 17.45 4.29
CA PHE A 310 -1.22 16.56 5.20
C PHE A 310 -0.19 17.36 5.99
N VAL A 311 -0.24 17.30 7.32
CA VAL A 311 0.77 17.92 8.21
C VAL A 311 1.81 16.88 8.60
N ASN A 312 1.37 15.68 8.99
CA ASN A 312 2.24 14.56 9.28
C ASN A 312 2.28 13.61 8.05
N THR A 313 3.43 13.54 7.41
CA THR A 313 3.65 12.72 6.22
C THR A 313 4.10 11.29 6.53
N GLU A 314 4.41 10.98 7.78
CA GLU A 314 4.81 9.63 8.19
C GLU A 314 3.63 8.64 8.15
N ILE A 315 2.40 9.15 8.37
CA ILE A 315 1.18 8.33 8.32
C ILE A 315 0.79 7.99 6.87
N TYR A 316 0.99 8.95 5.95
CA TYR A 316 0.66 8.80 4.55
C TYR A 316 1.63 9.60 3.68
N GLU A 317 2.44 8.89 2.90
CA GLU A 317 3.57 9.49 2.17
C GLU A 317 3.17 10.23 0.88
N ASP A 318 2.08 9.82 0.21
CA ASP A 318 1.64 10.45 -1.03
C ASP A 318 0.87 11.75 -0.78
N THR A 319 1.62 12.80 -0.51
CA THR A 319 1.07 14.15 -0.28
C THR A 319 0.51 14.83 -1.53
N SER A 320 0.64 14.23 -2.71
CA SER A 320 0.03 14.70 -3.95
C SER A 320 -1.43 14.28 -4.10
N ALA A 321 -1.87 13.30 -3.30
CA ALA A 321 -3.24 12.83 -3.30
C ALA A 321 -4.18 13.79 -2.55
N TYR A 322 -5.46 13.75 -2.90
CA TYR A 322 -6.47 14.60 -2.28
C TYR A 322 -7.22 13.85 -1.18
N LEU A 323 -7.35 14.49 0.00
CA LEU A 323 -8.23 14.06 1.06
C LEU A 323 -9.34 15.12 1.23
N LEU A 324 -10.60 14.67 1.27
CA LEU A 324 -11.77 15.53 1.34
C LEU A 324 -12.42 15.48 2.72
N MET A 325 -12.74 16.64 3.27
CA MET A 325 -13.48 16.81 4.53
C MET A 325 -14.80 17.57 4.27
N PRO A 326 -15.88 16.85 3.93
CA PRO A 326 -17.17 17.48 3.67
C PRO A 326 -17.85 17.91 4.96
N ASN A 327 -18.54 19.04 4.97
CA ASN A 327 -19.34 19.55 6.09
C ASN A 327 -18.62 19.40 7.44
N ALA A 328 -17.43 19.96 7.51
CA ALA A 328 -16.55 19.82 8.65
C ALA A 328 -16.91 20.83 9.74
N ARG A 329 -16.95 20.38 10.99
CA ARG A 329 -17.05 21.22 12.18
C ARG A 329 -15.72 21.90 12.46
N VAL A 330 -15.74 23.16 12.85
CA VAL A 330 -14.52 23.87 13.24
C VAL A 330 -13.99 23.30 14.53
N MET A 331 -12.69 23.10 14.60
CA MET A 331 -11.98 22.67 15.82
C MET A 331 -10.61 23.35 15.91
N ASP A 332 -10.09 23.40 17.14
CA ASP A 332 -8.76 23.94 17.43
C ASP A 332 -8.06 23.11 18.53
N THR A 333 -6.82 23.43 18.82
CA THR A 333 -6.03 22.83 19.89
C THR A 333 -5.91 23.77 21.10
N ALA A 334 -6.27 23.28 22.29
CA ALA A 334 -6.15 24.08 23.51
C ALA A 334 -4.70 24.25 23.96
N TYR A 335 -3.84 23.30 23.63
CA TYR A 335 -2.40 23.26 23.92
C TYR A 335 -1.72 22.25 23.01
N THR A 336 -0.40 22.32 22.90
CA THR A 336 0.42 21.31 22.19
C THR A 336 0.95 20.21 23.13
N GLU A 337 1.21 20.56 24.41
CA GLU A 337 1.67 19.62 25.43
C GLU A 337 1.19 20.06 26.80
N ARG A 338 0.61 19.14 27.58
CA ARG A 338 0.20 19.35 28.98
C ARG A 338 -0.04 18.01 29.69
N ASP A 339 0.46 17.87 30.92
CA ASP A 339 0.18 16.71 31.80
C ASP A 339 0.37 15.33 31.14
N SER A 340 1.50 15.13 30.46
CA SER A 340 1.84 13.93 29.69
C SER A 340 0.94 13.68 28.48
N ARG A 341 0.16 14.68 28.06
CA ARG A 341 -0.59 14.67 26.80
C ARG A 341 0.15 15.51 25.76
N ILE A 342 0.28 14.95 24.55
CA ILE A 342 0.85 15.61 23.37
C ILE A 342 -0.24 15.70 22.32
N VAL A 343 -0.48 16.92 21.81
CA VAL A 343 -1.51 17.18 20.81
C VAL A 343 -0.86 17.57 19.49
N GLU A 344 -1.19 16.82 18.44
CA GLU A 344 -0.64 16.98 17.10
C GLU A 344 -1.77 17.18 16.09
N VAL A 345 -1.62 18.14 15.20
CA VAL A 345 -2.49 18.31 14.04
C VAL A 345 -1.97 17.41 12.92
N LEU A 346 -2.76 16.43 12.49
CA LEU A 346 -2.38 15.49 11.42
C LEU A 346 -2.80 15.99 10.02
N LEU A 347 -3.99 16.62 9.95
CA LEU A 347 -4.54 17.22 8.74
C LEU A 347 -5.03 18.63 9.06
N LYS A 348 -4.93 19.55 8.10
CA LYS A 348 -5.43 20.93 8.25
C LYS A 348 -6.12 21.44 6.99
N PHE A 349 -7.07 22.34 7.16
CA PHE A 349 -7.67 23.09 6.07
C PHE A 349 -6.68 24.09 5.46
N GLY A 350 -7.02 24.61 4.29
CA GLY A 350 -6.26 25.69 3.67
C GLY A 350 -6.30 26.99 4.50
N SER A 351 -5.29 27.81 4.33
CA SER A 351 -5.24 29.14 4.98
C SER A 351 -6.32 30.11 4.50
N THR A 352 -7.13 29.71 3.55
CA THR A 352 -8.27 30.46 3.00
C THR A 352 -9.62 30.03 3.57
N ALA A 353 -9.61 29.04 4.48
CA ALA A 353 -10.83 28.59 5.17
C ALA A 353 -11.28 29.62 6.21
N LYS A 354 -12.59 29.72 6.42
CA LYS A 354 -13.27 30.58 7.37
C LYS A 354 -14.21 29.77 8.25
N ALA A 355 -14.51 30.25 9.44
CA ALA A 355 -15.52 29.68 10.32
C ALA A 355 -16.86 30.36 10.04
N LEU A 356 -17.87 29.58 9.67
CA LEU A 356 -19.25 30.03 9.57
C LEU A 356 -19.99 29.54 10.83
N PRO A 357 -20.39 30.45 11.75
CA PRO A 357 -21.16 30.06 12.93
C PRO A 357 -22.47 29.35 12.53
N ASN A 358 -22.84 28.27 13.23
CA ASN A 358 -24.05 27.52 12.90
C ASN A 358 -25.34 28.30 13.19
N ASP A 359 -25.29 29.29 14.08
CA ASP A 359 -26.36 30.24 14.42
C ASP A 359 -26.26 31.55 13.65
N ALA A 360 -25.42 31.64 12.58
CA ALA A 360 -25.21 32.81 11.80
C ALA A 360 -26.56 33.36 11.25
N ALA A 361 -26.77 34.68 11.38
CA ALA A 361 -27.92 35.35 10.80
C ALA A 361 -27.87 35.29 9.25
N GLU A 362 -29.02 35.41 8.58
CA GLU A 362 -29.10 35.36 7.11
C GLU A 362 -28.24 36.40 6.41
N ASP A 363 -27.93 37.52 7.07
CA ASP A 363 -27.10 38.62 6.58
C ASP A 363 -25.64 38.51 7.06
N PHE A 364 -25.20 37.39 7.61
CA PHE A 364 -23.81 37.17 8.04
C PHE A 364 -22.86 37.28 6.85
N ASP A 365 -21.95 38.24 6.93
CA ASP A 365 -20.94 38.45 5.89
C ASP A 365 -19.73 37.55 6.10
N ILE A 366 -19.77 36.36 5.51
CA ILE A 366 -18.66 35.40 5.58
C ILE A 366 -17.36 35.96 4.95
N GLU A 367 -17.47 36.91 4.00
CA GLU A 367 -16.29 37.53 3.38
C GLU A 367 -15.48 38.36 4.38
N SER A 368 -16.14 38.96 5.38
CA SER A 368 -15.50 39.71 6.45
C SER A 368 -14.86 38.87 7.54
N ALA A 369 -15.21 37.56 7.64
CA ALA A 369 -14.63 36.66 8.63
C ALA A 369 -13.13 36.41 8.39
N GLU A 370 -12.37 36.27 9.46
CA GLU A 370 -10.94 35.98 9.38
C GLU A 370 -10.69 34.59 8.78
N THR A 371 -9.64 34.48 7.97
CA THR A 371 -9.21 33.20 7.41
C THR A 371 -8.24 32.51 8.35
N TYR A 372 -8.38 31.19 8.50
CA TYR A 372 -7.52 30.38 9.36
C TYR A 372 -7.36 28.97 8.82
N ALA A 373 -6.17 28.38 9.00
CA ALA A 373 -5.90 27.00 8.63
C ALA A 373 -6.32 26.07 9.77
N PHE A 374 -7.64 25.88 9.95
CA PHE A 374 -8.20 25.06 11.02
C PHE A 374 -7.67 23.63 10.95
N PRO A 375 -7.45 22.99 12.10
CA PRO A 375 -7.22 21.55 12.14
C PRO A 375 -8.40 20.78 11.53
N ALA A 376 -8.10 19.76 10.73
CA ALA A 376 -9.09 18.85 10.13
C ALA A 376 -9.09 17.47 10.79
N LEU A 377 -7.94 17.06 11.31
CA LEU A 377 -7.74 15.86 12.12
C LEU A 377 -6.70 16.14 13.19
N ILE A 378 -7.07 15.91 14.45
CA ILE A 378 -6.19 16.09 15.61
C ILE A 378 -5.95 14.74 16.27
N LYS A 379 -4.71 14.46 16.66
CA LYS A 379 -4.31 13.35 17.51
C LYS A 379 -3.84 13.88 18.86
N SER A 380 -4.47 13.42 19.93
CA SER A 380 -3.97 13.62 21.29
C SER A 380 -3.47 12.30 21.85
N THR A 381 -2.26 12.28 22.35
CA THR A 381 -1.60 11.09 22.88
C THR A 381 -1.33 11.28 24.38
N LEU A 382 -1.86 10.39 25.21
CA LEU A 382 -1.56 10.30 26.63
C LEU A 382 -0.44 9.30 26.85
N GLN A 383 0.70 9.77 27.32
CA GLN A 383 1.90 8.97 27.59
C GLN A 383 1.99 8.64 29.09
N LYS A 384 2.33 7.37 29.38
CA LYS A 384 2.71 6.97 30.75
C LYS A 384 4.16 6.56 30.76
N SER A 385 4.96 7.24 31.56
CA SER A 385 6.32 6.76 31.87
C SER A 385 6.21 5.45 32.64
N SER A 386 6.69 4.34 32.07
CA SER A 386 6.79 3.09 32.81
C SER A 386 7.80 3.28 33.94
N GLY A 387 7.30 3.38 35.20
CA GLY A 387 8.08 3.71 36.38
C GLY A 387 9.10 2.66 36.84
N ASN A 388 9.60 1.79 35.99
CA ASN A 388 10.71 0.89 36.24
C ASN A 388 11.95 1.38 35.48
N ALA A 389 12.53 2.45 36.02
CA ALA A 389 13.87 2.91 35.65
C ALA A 389 14.96 1.92 36.18
N ASN A 390 15.00 0.72 35.62
CA ASN A 390 16.25 -0.02 35.56
C ASN A 390 17.04 0.49 34.35
N ALA A 391 17.98 1.38 34.62
CA ALA A 391 18.77 2.15 33.67
C ALA A 391 19.64 1.34 32.67
N ASN A 392 19.37 0.07 32.45
CA ASN A 392 20.13 -0.81 31.56
C ASN A 392 19.26 -1.58 30.52
N ALA A 393 17.96 -1.28 30.40
CA ALA A 393 17.13 -1.84 29.32
C ALA A 393 16.98 -0.77 28.22
N THR A 394 17.69 -0.93 27.13
CA THR A 394 17.41 -0.30 25.85
C THR A 394 15.98 -0.68 25.43
N GLY A 395 15.01 0.26 25.55
CA GLY A 395 13.64 0.09 25.13
C GLY A 395 12.62 0.04 26.27
N SER A 396 12.48 1.13 27.04
CA SER A 396 11.24 1.38 27.78
C SER A 396 10.18 1.75 26.73
N ALA A 397 9.31 0.81 26.36
CA ALA A 397 8.16 1.11 25.54
C ALA A 397 7.27 2.08 26.31
N LEU A 398 7.07 3.29 25.78
CA LEU A 398 6.06 4.21 26.28
C LEU A 398 4.70 3.55 26.10
N LEU A 399 3.90 3.51 27.16
CA LEU A 399 2.51 3.07 27.07
C LEU A 399 1.67 4.28 26.68
N GLU A 400 1.00 4.21 25.54
CA GLU A 400 0.29 5.34 24.96
C GLU A 400 -1.16 4.99 24.67
N SER A 401 -2.09 5.88 24.99
CA SER A 401 -3.46 5.86 24.48
C SER A 401 -3.72 7.12 23.68
N HIS A 402 -4.57 6.99 22.68
CA HIS A 402 -4.81 8.05 21.72
C HIS A 402 -6.28 8.45 21.65
N VAL A 403 -6.53 9.74 21.55
CA VAL A 403 -7.82 10.30 21.14
C VAL A 403 -7.62 11.02 19.81
N ILE A 404 -8.30 10.55 18.79
CA ILE A 404 -8.27 11.11 17.44
C ILE A 404 -9.62 11.76 17.16
N VAL A 405 -9.60 13.02 16.74
CA VAL A 405 -10.83 13.72 16.38
C VAL A 405 -10.74 14.18 14.92
N SER A 406 -11.70 13.74 14.12
CA SER A 406 -11.91 14.21 12.75
C SER A 406 -13.03 15.25 12.75
N SER A 407 -12.82 16.34 12.04
CA SER A 407 -13.82 17.41 11.89
C SER A 407 -15.05 17.01 11.07
N SER A 408 -15.00 15.86 10.36
CA SER A 408 -16.08 15.46 9.43
C SER A 408 -16.35 13.96 9.46
N ALA A 409 -17.56 13.57 9.92
CA ALA A 409 -18.05 12.20 9.77
C ALA A 409 -18.32 11.84 8.31
N MET A 410 -18.74 12.79 7.49
CA MET A 410 -18.95 12.58 6.05
C MET A 410 -17.67 12.22 5.29
N SER A 411 -16.50 12.44 5.86
CA SER A 411 -15.23 11.95 5.31
C SER A 411 -15.15 10.41 5.24
N CYS A 412 -16.06 9.72 5.95
CA CYS A 412 -16.22 8.26 5.96
C CYS A 412 -17.37 7.76 5.09
N GLU A 413 -17.94 8.58 4.21
CA GLU A 413 -18.93 8.12 3.24
C GLU A 413 -18.33 7.14 2.22
N SER A 414 -19.16 6.20 1.75
CA SER A 414 -18.74 5.14 0.82
C SER A 414 -18.02 5.65 -0.42
N SER A 415 -18.49 6.78 -0.99
CA SER A 415 -17.90 7.40 -2.18
C SER A 415 -16.46 7.91 -1.96
N LEU A 416 -16.11 8.29 -0.73
CA LEU A 416 -14.78 8.78 -0.36
C LEU A 416 -13.87 7.64 0.11
N LEU A 417 -14.44 6.63 0.78
CA LEU A 417 -13.66 5.51 1.30
C LEU A 417 -13.25 4.52 0.21
N SER A 418 -14.11 4.27 -0.78
CA SER A 418 -13.87 3.28 -1.85
C SER A 418 -13.45 3.89 -3.18
N GLY A 419 -13.53 5.23 -3.32
CA GLY A 419 -13.21 5.94 -4.54
C GLY A 419 -11.70 5.97 -4.84
N SER A 420 -11.37 6.19 -6.12
CA SER A 420 -9.98 6.38 -6.57
C SER A 420 -9.54 7.84 -6.60
N THR A 421 -10.47 8.78 -6.47
CA THR A 421 -10.19 10.23 -6.55
C THR A 421 -9.65 10.78 -5.23
N PHE A 422 -10.17 10.27 -4.11
CA PHE A 422 -9.79 10.67 -2.77
C PHE A 422 -9.13 9.52 -2.02
N VAL A 423 -8.22 9.85 -1.13
CA VAL A 423 -7.47 8.86 -0.35
C VAL A 423 -7.98 8.68 1.07
N ASN A 424 -9.19 9.15 1.37
CA ASN A 424 -9.78 9.08 2.71
C ASN A 424 -9.68 7.67 3.33
N GLY A 425 -10.13 6.64 2.60
CA GLY A 425 -10.10 5.26 3.10
C GLY A 425 -8.67 4.77 3.36
N LYS A 426 -7.75 5.04 2.43
CA LYS A 426 -6.33 4.67 2.59
C LYS A 426 -5.70 5.36 3.79
N TYR A 427 -5.97 6.65 3.95
CA TYR A 427 -5.44 7.44 5.07
C TYR A 427 -5.91 6.90 6.41
N TYR A 428 -7.21 6.62 6.57
CA TYR A 428 -7.74 6.07 7.84
C TYR A 428 -7.19 4.67 8.14
N ILE A 429 -6.98 3.82 7.14
CA ILE A 429 -6.35 2.51 7.34
C ILE A 429 -4.88 2.66 7.73
N SER A 430 -4.12 3.55 7.07
CA SER A 430 -2.73 3.83 7.43
C SER A 430 -2.63 4.38 8.86
N LEU A 431 -3.50 5.33 9.22
CA LEU A 431 -3.58 5.88 10.57
C LEU A 431 -3.83 4.79 11.63
N LEU A 432 -4.83 3.93 11.40
CA LEU A 432 -5.13 2.83 12.33
C LEU A 432 -4.01 1.81 12.41
N ASN A 433 -3.37 1.46 11.30
CA ASN A 433 -2.23 0.56 11.30
C ASN A 433 -1.07 1.13 12.12
N SER A 434 -0.77 2.44 11.96
CA SER A 434 0.24 3.14 12.74
C SER A 434 -0.07 3.10 14.24
N LEU A 435 -1.28 3.51 14.61
CA LEU A 435 -1.70 3.58 16.02
C LEU A 435 -1.76 2.21 16.72
N LEU A 436 -2.07 1.16 15.99
CA LEU A 436 -2.23 -0.21 16.52
C LEU A 436 -1.00 -1.09 16.29
N GLY A 437 0.13 -0.49 15.91
CA GLY A 437 1.40 -1.19 15.75
C GLY A 437 1.40 -2.25 14.64
N ARG A 438 0.56 -2.06 13.61
CA ARG A 438 0.49 -2.93 12.42
C ARG A 438 1.36 -2.41 11.27
N GLU A 439 2.09 -1.35 11.49
CA GLU A 439 3.00 -0.86 10.46
C GLU A 439 4.12 -1.88 10.21
N SER A 440 4.35 -2.13 8.95
CA SER A 440 5.60 -2.73 8.53
C SER A 440 6.69 -1.68 8.73
N ASN A 441 7.65 -1.92 9.61
CA ASN A 441 8.88 -1.10 9.72
C ASN A 441 9.76 -1.19 8.45
N PHE A 442 9.16 -1.53 7.30
CA PHE A 442 9.82 -1.66 6.03
C PHE A 442 9.62 -0.38 5.22
N SER A 443 10.64 0.45 5.20
CA SER A 443 10.73 1.54 4.21
C SER A 443 11.35 0.98 2.94
N ILE A 444 10.52 0.54 2.01
CA ILE A 444 10.95 0.10 0.68
C ILE A 444 10.95 1.31 -0.24
N THR A 445 12.12 1.67 -0.76
CA THR A 445 12.24 2.80 -1.68
C THR A 445 11.49 2.54 -2.99
N ALA A 446 10.55 3.41 -3.33
CA ALA A 446 9.82 3.35 -4.59
C ALA A 446 10.76 3.45 -5.80
N LYS A 447 10.50 2.64 -6.83
CA LYS A 447 11.37 2.51 -8.00
C LYS A 447 10.89 3.40 -9.14
N THR A 448 11.71 4.35 -9.55
CA THR A 448 11.48 5.12 -10.77
C THR A 448 11.85 4.30 -12.00
N LEU A 449 10.93 4.20 -12.93
CA LEU A 449 11.23 3.71 -14.28
C LEU A 449 11.90 4.85 -15.05
N ASP A 450 13.23 4.94 -14.92
CA ASP A 450 13.98 5.80 -15.81
C ASP A 450 13.80 5.30 -17.24
N THR A 451 13.17 6.10 -18.07
CA THR A 451 13.05 5.88 -19.51
C THR A 451 14.37 6.16 -20.24
N THR A 452 15.51 5.91 -19.60
CA THR A 452 16.78 5.87 -20.32
C THR A 452 16.76 4.64 -21.21
N THR A 453 16.13 4.78 -22.37
CA THR A 453 16.35 3.87 -23.48
C THR A 453 17.86 3.79 -23.70
N LEU A 454 18.39 2.57 -23.75
CA LEU A 454 19.76 2.35 -24.23
C LEU A 454 19.85 2.96 -25.64
N THR A 455 20.26 4.21 -25.72
CA THR A 455 20.56 4.85 -27.01
C THR A 455 21.86 4.29 -27.49
N MET A 456 21.80 3.14 -28.13
CA MET A 456 22.94 2.60 -28.84
C MET A 456 23.07 3.34 -30.16
N THR A 457 24.26 3.89 -30.43
CA THR A 457 24.54 4.45 -31.73
C THR A 457 24.59 3.32 -32.78
N ASN A 458 24.24 3.62 -34.02
CA ASN A 458 24.32 2.64 -35.12
C ASN A 458 25.71 1.98 -35.21
N PHE A 459 26.77 2.71 -34.84
CA PHE A 459 28.12 2.16 -34.78
C PHE A 459 28.27 1.10 -33.66
N GLN A 460 27.70 1.31 -32.51
CA GLN A 460 27.73 0.33 -31.39
C GLN A 460 26.94 -0.94 -31.75
N ILE A 461 25.77 -0.80 -32.39
CA ILE A 461 24.94 -1.93 -32.84
C ILE A 461 25.70 -2.75 -33.89
N LEU A 462 26.32 -2.08 -34.89
CA LEU A 462 27.15 -2.71 -35.93
C LEU A 462 28.40 -3.39 -35.33
N SER A 463 29.05 -2.74 -34.37
CA SER A 463 30.27 -3.28 -33.74
C SER A 463 29.97 -4.55 -32.94
N ILE A 464 28.90 -4.56 -32.11
CA ILE A 464 28.49 -5.73 -31.35
C ILE A 464 28.02 -6.83 -32.30
N GLY A 465 27.22 -6.49 -33.30
CA GLY A 465 26.80 -7.44 -34.33
C GLY A 465 27.97 -8.06 -35.07
N ALA A 466 29.02 -7.28 -35.42
CA ALA A 466 30.24 -7.77 -36.09
C ALA A 466 31.04 -8.73 -35.19
N VAL A 467 31.10 -8.51 -33.88
CA VAL A 467 31.77 -9.42 -32.94
C VAL A 467 31.10 -10.80 -32.97
N PHE A 468 29.80 -10.86 -32.86
CA PHE A 468 29.06 -12.13 -32.80
C PHE A 468 28.92 -12.80 -34.19
N ALA A 469 28.69 -12.03 -35.24
CA ALA A 469 28.44 -12.56 -36.59
C ALA A 469 29.72 -12.86 -37.36
N ILE A 470 30.85 -12.18 -37.10
CA ILE A 470 32.05 -12.27 -37.88
C ILE A 470 33.25 -12.74 -37.05
N ILE A 471 33.57 -12.05 -35.94
CA ILE A 471 34.81 -12.29 -35.18
C ILE A 471 34.81 -13.66 -34.53
N ILE A 472 33.74 -14.04 -33.83
CA ILE A 472 33.63 -15.33 -33.13
C ILE A 472 33.64 -16.50 -34.14
N PRO A 473 32.83 -16.53 -35.22
CA PRO A 473 32.92 -17.58 -36.23
C PRO A 473 34.26 -17.68 -36.91
N LEU A 474 34.90 -16.53 -37.23
CA LEU A 474 36.21 -16.51 -37.82
C LEU A 474 37.30 -17.08 -36.90
N ALA A 475 37.25 -16.74 -35.61
CA ALA A 475 38.17 -17.30 -34.62
C ALA A 475 38.01 -18.83 -34.50
N LEU A 476 36.78 -19.34 -34.49
CA LEU A 476 36.49 -20.78 -34.48
C LEU A 476 37.01 -21.48 -35.75
N LEU A 477 36.88 -20.82 -36.91
CA LEU A 477 37.36 -21.33 -38.17
C LEU A 477 38.89 -21.38 -38.19
N VAL A 478 39.57 -20.35 -37.69
CA VAL A 478 41.04 -20.32 -37.55
C VAL A 478 41.53 -21.44 -36.63
N VAL A 479 40.90 -21.62 -35.47
CA VAL A 479 41.23 -22.71 -34.55
C VAL A 479 41.03 -24.07 -35.24
N GLY A 480 39.94 -24.24 -35.98
CA GLY A 480 39.65 -25.45 -36.77
C GLY A 480 40.75 -25.74 -37.81
N VAL A 481 41.17 -24.74 -38.56
CA VAL A 481 42.27 -24.84 -39.56
C VAL A 481 43.60 -25.16 -38.91
N VAL A 482 43.96 -24.52 -37.81
CA VAL A 482 45.19 -24.79 -37.06
C VAL A 482 45.22 -26.24 -36.54
N VAL A 483 44.13 -26.72 -35.98
CA VAL A 483 44.02 -28.12 -35.52
C VAL A 483 44.12 -29.08 -36.70
N TRP A 484 43.49 -28.76 -37.84
CA TRP A 484 43.54 -29.56 -39.03
C TRP A 484 44.98 -29.63 -39.60
N LEU A 485 45.69 -28.51 -39.72
CA LEU A 485 47.08 -28.43 -40.17
C LEU A 485 48.03 -29.23 -39.25
N ARG A 486 47.89 -29.08 -37.92
CA ARG A 486 48.66 -29.85 -36.92
C ARG A 486 48.42 -31.37 -37.03
N ARG A 487 47.21 -31.79 -37.39
CA ARG A 487 46.89 -33.23 -37.59
C ARG A 487 47.39 -33.75 -38.92
N ARG A 488 47.56 -32.90 -39.92
CA ARG A 488 48.06 -33.31 -41.24
C ARG A 488 49.60 -33.51 -41.28
N HIS A 489 50.31 -32.91 -40.35
CA HIS A 489 51.77 -33.00 -40.26
C HIS A 489 52.23 -34.01 -39.14
N LYS A 490 51.30 -34.71 -38.52
CA LYS A 490 51.53 -35.94 -37.74
C LYS A 490 51.05 -37.17 -38.53
#